data_f686d4155dad8e7ef7e6484f768380af
#
_entry.id   f686d4155dad8e7ef7e6484f768380af
#
_cell.length_a   1.000
_cell.length_b   1.000
_cell.length_c   1.000
_cell.angle_alpha   90.00
_cell.angle_beta   90.00
_cell.angle_gamma   90.00
#
_symmetry.space_group_name_H-M   'P 1'
#
loop_
_entity.id
_entity.type
_entity.pdbx_description
1 polymer ?
#
loop_
_entity_poly.entity_id
_entity_poly.type
_entity_poly.pdbx_seq_one_letter_code
_entity_poly.pdbx_strand_id
1 'polypeptide(L)'
;MRDSLARLRLRESLPTGPLLVAAAVLAGGVLLRLPVFSYGGVATQRAFNSYIFQHPGSYSDISSLYFRDRLWLHQAPYLDYKFEYPVVTGAFVWLVSFIHSSVTSYTLASAAVLCALGLVTVWLVHQYEGSKVWVLAAAPVLGLDAVLNWDLLAIALTAAALLLYQRDRDGWAGGVLALAVWAKLFPLLLLPVIVLARVRERRWHSLGRGLLSFCVVSAVINIPVMFERAAAGGGFVVRPGWAWFYTFNERRRDMGGLYWFFGWLHPKAPEVNRLIAVLIALAIVAVGVAMLHGSRRVRASTLVAPAFLALLAWFVFTNKIYSPQFGLWVVLLLAMSGAPLWLAITFVVVDTAYYWVSFLGFLTSGHWYFPNVIRPAAGVREAVLLATVAWAIQRLARAAPPPEPAPSPGSERLGRTLAAAPSAP
;
A
#
# COMPACT_ATOMS: atom_id res chain seq x y z
N MET A 1 -7.58 -8.40 -31.78
CA MET A 1 -8.33 -7.13 -31.66
C MET A 1 -9.57 -7.25 -30.78
N ARG A 2 -10.44 -8.28 -30.91
CA ARG A 2 -11.62 -8.49 -30.02
C ARG A 2 -11.25 -8.71 -28.55
N ASP A 3 -10.21 -9.48 -28.23
CA ASP A 3 -9.73 -9.69 -26.85
C ASP A 3 -9.14 -8.42 -26.20
N SER A 4 -8.65 -7.49 -27.02
CA SER A 4 -8.15 -6.18 -26.56
C SER A 4 -9.28 -5.26 -26.12
N LEU A 5 -10.42 -5.31 -26.80
CA LEU A 5 -11.60 -4.49 -26.47
C LEU A 5 -12.37 -5.03 -25.25
N ALA A 6 -12.40 -6.36 -25.06
CA ALA A 6 -13.03 -6.97 -23.87
C ALA A 6 -12.33 -6.55 -22.56
N ARG A 7 -11.01 -6.27 -22.59
CA ARG A 7 -10.23 -5.82 -21.42
C ARG A 7 -10.41 -4.35 -21.08
N LEU A 8 -10.99 -3.57 -21.99
CA LEU A 8 -11.25 -2.14 -21.78
C LEU A 8 -12.57 -1.90 -21.04
N ARG A 9 -13.46 -2.90 -20.95
CA ARG A 9 -14.76 -2.74 -20.29
C ARG A 9 -14.58 -2.84 -18.77
N LEU A 10 -15.15 -1.87 -18.06
CA LEU A 10 -15.41 -1.97 -16.62
C LEU A 10 -16.39 -3.13 -16.40
N ARG A 11 -16.28 -3.83 -15.29
CA ARG A 11 -17.35 -4.76 -14.88
C ARG A 11 -18.62 -3.94 -14.72
N GLU A 12 -19.68 -4.32 -15.42
CA GLU A 12 -20.90 -3.53 -15.52
C GLU A 12 -21.65 -3.47 -14.19
N SER A 13 -21.49 -4.47 -13.33
CA SER A 13 -22.14 -4.51 -12.03
C SER A 13 -21.32 -3.76 -10.96
N LEU A 14 -21.97 -2.82 -10.30
CA LEU A 14 -21.42 -2.25 -9.04
C LEU A 14 -21.40 -3.34 -7.96
N PRO A 15 -20.33 -3.47 -7.18
CA PRO A 15 -20.26 -4.41 -6.07
C PRO A 15 -21.01 -3.87 -4.85
N THR A 16 -22.35 -3.76 -4.94
CA THR A 16 -23.18 -3.10 -3.93
C THR A 16 -23.00 -3.72 -2.54
N GLY A 17 -22.99 -5.05 -2.43
CA GLY A 17 -22.77 -5.75 -1.16
C GLY A 17 -21.43 -5.40 -0.52
N PRO A 18 -20.29 -5.61 -1.22
CA PRO A 18 -18.98 -5.20 -0.73
C PRO A 18 -18.88 -3.72 -0.36
N LEU A 19 -19.48 -2.81 -1.15
CA LEU A 19 -19.46 -1.37 -0.86
C LEU A 19 -20.26 -1.03 0.42
N LEU A 20 -21.40 -1.66 0.63
CA LEU A 20 -22.20 -1.46 1.86
C LEU A 20 -21.46 -1.96 3.10
N VAL A 21 -20.84 -3.14 3.03
CA VAL A 21 -20.03 -3.66 4.14
C VAL A 21 -18.83 -2.77 4.40
N ALA A 22 -18.10 -2.36 3.36
CA ALA A 22 -16.99 -1.43 3.51
C ALA A 22 -17.43 -0.08 4.13
N ALA A 23 -18.57 0.45 3.71
CA ALA A 23 -19.10 1.69 4.28
C ALA A 23 -19.40 1.52 5.79
N ALA A 24 -19.98 0.39 6.21
CA ALA A 24 -20.22 0.10 7.62
C ALA A 24 -18.90 -0.05 8.41
N VAL A 25 -17.90 -0.74 7.86
CA VAL A 25 -16.58 -0.90 8.47
C VAL A 25 -15.87 0.45 8.61
N LEU A 26 -15.88 1.29 7.56
CA LEU A 26 -15.32 2.64 7.58
C LEU A 26 -16.04 3.54 8.58
N ALA A 27 -17.37 3.50 8.64
CA ALA A 27 -18.15 4.23 9.63
C ALA A 27 -17.79 3.82 11.06
N GLY A 28 -17.61 2.51 11.31
CA GLY A 28 -17.10 2.00 12.59
C GLY A 28 -15.73 2.59 12.96
N GLY A 29 -14.82 2.71 12.00
CA GLY A 29 -13.53 3.36 12.18
C GLY A 29 -13.62 4.84 12.55
N VAL A 30 -14.55 5.58 11.93
CA VAL A 30 -14.84 6.99 12.30
C VAL A 30 -15.45 7.10 13.69
N LEU A 31 -16.39 6.21 14.03
CA LEU A 31 -17.00 6.19 15.36
C LEU A 31 -15.98 5.93 16.49
N LEU A 32 -14.95 5.13 16.24
CA LEU A 32 -13.85 4.97 17.20
C LEU A 32 -13.11 6.28 17.50
N ARG A 33 -13.25 7.30 16.66
CA ARG A 33 -12.60 8.63 16.85
C ARG A 33 -13.51 9.63 17.60
N LEU A 34 -14.68 9.21 18.11
CA LEU A 34 -15.57 10.09 18.92
C LEU A 34 -14.83 10.84 20.04
N PRO A 35 -13.88 10.24 20.80
CA PRO A 35 -13.10 10.98 21.79
C PRO A 35 -12.32 12.17 21.21
N VAL A 36 -11.86 12.11 19.96
CA VAL A 36 -11.20 13.27 19.30
C VAL A 36 -12.17 14.44 19.20
N PHE A 37 -13.45 14.16 18.91
CA PHE A 37 -14.47 15.20 18.69
C PHE A 37 -14.91 15.85 19.99
N SER A 38 -14.67 15.19 21.12
CA SER A 38 -15.00 15.69 22.46
C SER A 38 -13.78 16.38 23.13
N TYR A 39 -12.63 16.47 22.47
CA TYR A 39 -11.45 17.06 23.05
C TYR A 39 -11.58 18.59 23.17
N GLY A 40 -11.64 19.09 24.39
CA GLY A 40 -11.67 20.52 24.74
C GLY A 40 -10.46 21.02 25.50
N GLY A 41 -9.36 20.24 25.51
CA GLY A 41 -8.16 20.56 26.28
C GLY A 41 -7.20 21.53 25.59
N VAL A 42 -6.01 21.68 26.18
CA VAL A 42 -4.96 22.58 25.69
C VAL A 42 -4.50 22.20 24.28
N ALA A 43 -4.37 23.16 23.37
CA ALA A 43 -4.02 22.99 21.97
C ALA A 43 -2.53 22.62 21.77
N THR A 44 -2.07 21.53 22.37
CA THR A 44 -0.73 20.96 22.19
C THR A 44 -0.81 19.47 21.91
N GLN A 45 0.11 18.96 21.10
CA GLN A 45 0.19 17.53 20.80
C GLN A 45 0.33 16.67 22.06
N ARG A 46 1.12 17.12 23.03
CA ARG A 46 1.35 16.40 24.29
C ARG A 46 0.06 16.24 25.10
N ALA A 47 -0.70 17.32 25.28
CA ALA A 47 -1.95 17.30 26.04
C ALA A 47 -3.00 16.43 25.31
N PHE A 48 -3.12 16.58 23.99
CA PHE A 48 -4.00 15.76 23.17
C PHE A 48 -3.63 14.27 23.26
N ASN A 49 -2.36 13.90 23.07
CA ASN A 49 -1.92 12.51 23.14
C ASN A 49 -2.14 11.92 24.54
N SER A 50 -1.91 12.68 25.62
CA SER A 50 -2.18 12.23 26.98
C SER A 50 -3.67 11.91 27.22
N TYR A 51 -4.56 12.66 26.59
CA TYR A 51 -6.01 12.40 26.62
C TYR A 51 -6.39 11.20 25.75
N ILE A 52 -5.96 11.19 24.48
CA ILE A 52 -6.44 10.21 23.51
C ILE A 52 -5.90 8.79 23.76
N PHE A 53 -4.73 8.65 24.38
CA PHE A 53 -4.18 7.35 24.77
C PHE A 53 -4.95 6.68 25.91
N GLN A 54 -5.80 7.41 26.64
CA GLN A 54 -6.73 6.85 27.60
C GLN A 54 -7.99 6.24 26.94
N HIS A 55 -8.15 6.44 25.61
CA HIS A 55 -9.26 5.93 24.81
C HIS A 55 -8.73 4.95 23.73
N PRO A 56 -8.57 3.65 24.05
CA PRO A 56 -7.97 2.68 23.13
C PRO A 56 -8.66 2.66 21.77
N GLY A 57 -7.83 2.62 20.72
CA GLY A 57 -8.32 2.64 19.34
C GLY A 57 -8.72 4.01 18.79
N SER A 58 -8.78 5.07 19.63
CA SER A 58 -9.16 6.41 19.18
C SER A 58 -8.02 7.25 18.65
N TYR A 59 -6.76 6.84 18.87
CA TYR A 59 -5.59 7.55 18.36
C TYR A 59 -5.61 7.69 16.83
N SER A 60 -5.18 8.85 16.37
CA SER A 60 -5.02 9.15 14.96
C SER A 60 -3.85 10.13 14.77
N ASP A 61 -2.95 9.80 13.86
CA ASP A 61 -1.88 10.72 13.42
C ASP A 61 -2.49 12.00 12.83
N ILE A 62 -3.64 11.90 12.15
CA ILE A 62 -4.36 13.03 11.55
C ILE A 62 -4.65 14.09 12.62
N SER A 63 -5.22 13.66 13.74
CA SER A 63 -5.58 14.58 14.84
C SER A 63 -4.38 14.99 15.69
N SER A 64 -3.44 14.06 15.94
CA SER A 64 -2.24 14.33 16.71
C SER A 64 -1.32 15.36 16.01
N LEU A 65 -1.12 15.19 14.69
CA LEU A 65 -0.29 16.07 13.90
C LEU A 65 -0.95 17.43 13.62
N TYR A 66 -2.29 17.51 13.70
CA TYR A 66 -2.99 18.80 13.69
C TYR A 66 -2.43 19.76 14.75
N PHE A 67 -2.21 19.26 15.97
CA PHE A 67 -1.63 20.05 17.06
C PHE A 67 -0.12 20.24 16.94
N ARG A 68 0.63 19.21 16.52
CA ARG A 68 2.09 19.29 16.38
C ARG A 68 2.50 20.32 15.34
N ASP A 69 1.86 20.26 14.17
CA ASP A 69 2.22 21.05 13.01
C ASP A 69 1.41 22.35 12.92
N ARG A 70 0.55 22.62 13.93
CA ARG A 70 -0.30 23.83 14.02
C ARG A 70 -1.08 24.08 12.74
N LEU A 71 -1.77 23.03 12.22
CA LEU A 71 -2.40 23.07 10.91
C LEU A 71 -3.47 24.16 10.77
N TRP A 72 -3.99 24.70 11.89
CA TRP A 72 -4.89 25.88 11.88
C TRP A 72 -4.22 27.16 11.42
N LEU A 73 -2.88 27.21 11.29
CA LEU A 73 -2.14 28.36 10.74
C LEU A 73 -2.04 28.30 9.22
N HIS A 74 -2.51 27.20 8.59
CA HIS A 74 -2.51 26.99 7.14
C HIS A 74 -1.14 27.14 6.46
N GLN A 75 -0.07 26.95 7.22
CA GLN A 75 1.30 26.98 6.69
C GLN A 75 1.52 25.83 5.70
N ALA A 76 2.26 26.13 4.62
CA ALA A 76 2.53 25.16 3.57
C ALA A 76 3.64 24.19 4.00
N PRO A 77 3.37 22.86 4.01
CA PRO A 77 4.40 21.86 4.26
C PRO A 77 5.60 22.03 3.32
N TYR A 78 6.79 21.74 3.80
CA TYR A 78 8.10 21.86 3.12
C TYR A 78 8.56 23.30 2.87
N LEU A 79 7.65 24.24 2.72
CA LEU A 79 8.00 25.66 2.50
C LEU A 79 8.15 26.39 3.82
N ASP A 80 7.14 26.31 4.69
CA ASP A 80 7.09 27.03 5.95
C ASP A 80 7.54 26.18 7.14
N TYR A 81 7.40 24.84 7.06
CA TYR A 81 7.81 23.92 8.11
C TYR A 81 8.23 22.55 7.56
N LYS A 82 8.94 21.78 8.41
CA LYS A 82 9.41 20.43 8.11
C LYS A 82 8.25 19.44 8.26
N PHE A 83 7.97 18.66 7.21
CA PHE A 83 6.90 17.67 7.23
C PHE A 83 7.42 16.26 6.96
N GLU A 84 6.90 15.26 7.69
CA GLU A 84 7.43 13.88 7.70
C GLU A 84 6.79 12.92 6.69
N TYR A 85 5.96 13.43 5.78
CA TYR A 85 5.34 12.66 4.71
C TYR A 85 5.76 13.17 3.34
N PRO A 86 5.59 12.37 2.25
CA PRO A 86 5.87 12.83 0.90
C PRO A 86 4.88 13.91 0.42
N VAL A 87 5.22 14.54 -0.70
CA VAL A 87 4.62 15.80 -1.18
C VAL A 87 3.12 15.72 -1.44
N VAL A 88 2.59 14.60 -1.95
CA VAL A 88 1.15 14.46 -2.22
C VAL A 88 0.34 14.42 -0.93
N THR A 89 0.85 13.71 0.10
CA THR A 89 0.23 13.74 1.43
C THR A 89 0.33 15.12 2.07
N GLY A 90 1.48 15.81 1.94
CA GLY A 90 1.61 17.16 2.44
C GLY A 90 0.62 18.13 1.78
N ALA A 91 0.44 18.05 0.47
CA ALA A 91 -0.55 18.83 -0.25
C ALA A 91 -1.99 18.52 0.23
N PHE A 92 -2.32 17.24 0.45
CA PHE A 92 -3.61 16.84 0.99
C PHE A 92 -3.85 17.45 2.38
N VAL A 93 -2.89 17.31 3.29
CA VAL A 93 -2.95 17.86 4.67
C VAL A 93 -3.16 19.37 4.64
N TRP A 94 -2.42 20.05 3.79
CA TRP A 94 -2.51 21.50 3.63
C TRP A 94 -3.88 21.94 3.09
N LEU A 95 -4.36 21.31 2.02
CA LEU A 95 -5.66 21.63 1.42
C LEU A 95 -6.82 21.40 2.40
N VAL A 96 -6.80 20.30 3.14
CA VAL A 96 -7.86 20.02 4.13
C VAL A 96 -7.81 20.99 5.30
N SER A 97 -6.64 21.55 5.64
CA SER A 97 -6.52 22.51 6.74
C SER A 97 -7.35 23.79 6.54
N PHE A 98 -7.64 24.16 5.27
CA PHE A 98 -8.47 25.33 4.95
C PHE A 98 -9.96 25.12 5.17
N ILE A 99 -10.44 23.89 5.35
CA ILE A 99 -11.89 23.62 5.50
C ILE A 99 -12.40 24.19 6.82
N HIS A 100 -11.63 24.09 7.91
CA HIS A 100 -11.98 24.66 9.22
C HIS A 100 -10.81 24.67 10.21
N SER A 101 -10.90 25.54 11.23
CA SER A 101 -9.83 25.78 12.21
C SER A 101 -9.90 24.93 13.48
N SER A 102 -10.73 23.86 13.55
CA SER A 102 -10.80 22.94 14.71
C SER A 102 -10.27 21.56 14.39
N VAL A 103 -9.72 20.86 15.39
CA VAL A 103 -9.27 19.47 15.23
C VAL A 103 -10.41 18.55 14.81
N THR A 104 -11.62 18.79 15.33
CA THR A 104 -12.82 18.01 14.99
C THR A 104 -13.14 18.11 13.50
N SER A 105 -13.31 19.34 13.00
CA SER A 105 -13.66 19.56 11.60
C SER A 105 -12.56 19.15 10.65
N TYR A 106 -11.30 19.37 11.00
CA TYR A 106 -10.16 18.86 10.23
C TYR A 106 -10.15 17.32 10.14
N THR A 107 -10.39 16.65 11.27
CA THR A 107 -10.42 15.19 11.33
C THR A 107 -11.62 14.63 10.56
N LEU A 108 -12.80 15.23 10.67
CA LEU A 108 -14.01 14.82 9.94
C LEU A 108 -13.85 15.05 8.42
N ALA A 109 -13.29 16.17 8.00
CA ALA A 109 -13.03 16.45 6.59
C ALA A 109 -12.02 15.46 6.00
N SER A 110 -10.93 15.20 6.73
CA SER A 110 -9.96 14.16 6.36
C SER A 110 -10.63 12.78 6.27
N ALA A 111 -11.42 12.40 7.28
CA ALA A 111 -12.16 11.13 7.33
C ALA A 111 -13.12 10.98 6.14
N ALA A 112 -13.88 12.02 5.79
CA ALA A 112 -14.81 11.99 4.67
C ALA A 112 -14.10 11.65 3.35
N VAL A 113 -12.98 12.33 3.06
CA VAL A 113 -12.20 12.06 1.83
C VAL A 113 -11.55 10.67 1.89
N LEU A 114 -10.93 10.29 3.02
CA LEU A 114 -10.27 8.99 3.15
C LEU A 114 -11.27 7.84 3.09
N CYS A 115 -12.44 7.94 3.69
CA CYS A 115 -13.50 6.93 3.57
C CYS A 115 -14.02 6.83 2.12
N ALA A 116 -14.18 7.95 1.42
CA ALA A 116 -14.52 7.92 0.00
C ALA A 116 -13.43 7.20 -0.83
N LEU A 117 -12.14 7.47 -0.56
CA LEU A 117 -11.02 6.75 -1.18
C LEU A 117 -11.02 5.26 -0.81
N GLY A 118 -11.41 4.90 0.41
CA GLY A 118 -11.62 3.51 0.84
C GLY A 118 -12.66 2.80 -0.01
N LEU A 119 -13.83 3.43 -0.23
CA LEU A 119 -14.89 2.89 -1.11
C LEU A 119 -14.43 2.79 -2.57
N VAL A 120 -13.71 3.81 -3.07
CA VAL A 120 -13.09 3.77 -4.40
C VAL A 120 -12.09 2.61 -4.49
N THR A 121 -11.31 2.37 -3.44
CA THR A 121 -10.35 1.24 -3.41
C THR A 121 -11.09 -0.10 -3.50
N VAL A 122 -12.18 -0.29 -2.76
CA VAL A 122 -13.02 -1.51 -2.84
C VAL A 122 -13.57 -1.70 -4.26
N TRP A 123 -14.04 -0.63 -4.90
CA TRP A 123 -14.48 -0.68 -6.28
C TRP A 123 -13.34 -1.04 -7.25
N LEU A 124 -12.14 -0.45 -7.09
CA LEU A 124 -10.96 -0.76 -7.91
C LEU A 124 -10.53 -2.22 -7.76
N VAL A 125 -10.53 -2.77 -6.54
CA VAL A 125 -10.24 -4.19 -6.29
C VAL A 125 -11.29 -5.08 -6.96
N HIS A 126 -12.57 -4.72 -6.92
CA HIS A 126 -13.62 -5.44 -7.65
C HIS A 126 -13.37 -5.44 -9.17
N GLN A 127 -12.96 -4.30 -9.72
CA GLN A 127 -12.63 -4.19 -11.15
C GLN A 127 -11.40 -5.02 -11.53
N TYR A 128 -10.47 -5.23 -10.60
CA TYR A 128 -9.24 -5.97 -10.79
C TYR A 128 -9.45 -7.49 -10.65
N GLU A 129 -9.97 -7.97 -9.51
CA GLU A 129 -10.00 -9.40 -9.11
C GLU A 129 -11.42 -9.94 -8.80
N GLY A 130 -12.44 -9.10 -8.80
CA GLY A 130 -13.84 -9.52 -8.66
C GLY A 130 -14.19 -10.11 -7.31
N SER A 131 -14.29 -11.43 -7.19
CA SER A 131 -14.76 -12.11 -5.97
C SER A 131 -13.90 -11.87 -4.73
N LYS A 132 -12.61 -11.58 -4.89
CA LYS A 132 -11.66 -11.32 -3.79
C LYS A 132 -11.85 -9.95 -3.12
N VAL A 133 -12.73 -9.11 -3.65
CA VAL A 133 -13.06 -7.81 -3.06
C VAL A 133 -13.51 -7.91 -1.59
N TRP A 134 -14.14 -9.01 -1.20
CA TRP A 134 -14.57 -9.25 0.17
C TRP A 134 -13.43 -9.31 1.19
N VAL A 135 -12.23 -9.71 0.76
CA VAL A 135 -11.02 -9.70 1.62
C VAL A 135 -10.70 -8.29 2.13
N LEU A 136 -10.88 -7.27 1.27
CA LEU A 136 -10.69 -5.87 1.67
C LEU A 136 -11.94 -5.28 2.32
N ALA A 137 -13.11 -5.48 1.70
CA ALA A 137 -14.36 -4.82 2.09
C ALA A 137 -14.80 -5.18 3.52
N ALA A 138 -14.61 -6.44 3.93
CA ALA A 138 -14.99 -6.93 5.25
C ALA A 138 -13.83 -6.90 6.27
N ALA A 139 -12.64 -6.45 5.90
CA ALA A 139 -11.49 -6.41 6.80
C ALA A 139 -11.67 -5.31 7.86
N PRO A 140 -11.67 -5.64 9.19
CA PRO A 140 -11.75 -4.60 10.22
C PRO A 140 -10.63 -3.57 10.13
N VAL A 141 -9.43 -3.96 9.68
CA VAL A 141 -8.29 -3.05 9.48
C VAL A 141 -8.61 -1.93 8.48
N LEU A 142 -9.55 -2.13 7.53
CA LEU A 142 -9.99 -1.05 6.64
C LEU A 142 -10.60 0.10 7.44
N GLY A 143 -11.43 -0.17 8.44
CA GLY A 143 -12.02 0.85 9.30
C GLY A 143 -11.03 1.37 10.35
N LEU A 144 -10.29 0.48 11.00
CA LEU A 144 -9.33 0.85 12.04
C LEU A 144 -8.25 1.80 11.53
N ASP A 145 -7.75 1.56 10.32
CA ASP A 145 -6.64 2.30 9.72
C ASP A 145 -7.09 3.45 8.82
N ALA A 146 -8.37 3.48 8.41
CA ALA A 146 -8.90 4.50 7.49
C ALA A 146 -8.62 5.94 7.95
N VAL A 147 -8.77 6.20 9.24
CA VAL A 147 -8.61 7.50 9.87
C VAL A 147 -7.45 7.52 10.88
N LEU A 148 -6.63 6.46 10.88
CA LEU A 148 -5.41 6.40 11.69
C LEU A 148 -4.33 7.31 11.09
N ASN A 149 -4.20 7.26 9.75
CA ASN A 149 -3.22 8.00 8.96
C ASN A 149 -3.80 8.25 7.56
N TRP A 150 -3.08 8.96 6.70
CA TRP A 150 -3.50 9.27 5.31
C TRP A 150 -3.23 8.15 4.30
N ASP A 151 -3.03 6.91 4.74
CA ASP A 151 -2.56 5.79 3.91
C ASP A 151 -3.54 5.41 2.80
N LEU A 152 -4.86 5.60 3.02
CA LEU A 152 -5.86 5.35 1.98
C LEU A 152 -5.66 6.17 0.70
N LEU A 153 -4.99 7.33 0.79
CA LEU A 153 -4.62 8.11 -0.39
C LEU A 153 -3.64 7.31 -1.28
N ALA A 154 -2.56 6.80 -0.70
CA ALA A 154 -1.58 5.99 -1.42
C ALA A 154 -2.17 4.64 -1.87
N ILE A 155 -3.01 4.01 -1.04
CA ILE A 155 -3.67 2.72 -1.30
C ILE A 155 -4.59 2.82 -2.50
N ALA A 156 -5.46 3.82 -2.56
CA ALA A 156 -6.38 4.04 -3.69
C ALA A 156 -5.60 4.29 -5.00
N LEU A 157 -4.57 5.13 -4.95
CA LEU A 157 -3.71 5.41 -6.10
C LEU A 157 -2.93 4.17 -6.54
N THR A 158 -2.47 3.33 -5.61
CA THR A 158 -1.78 2.07 -5.93
C THR A 158 -2.72 1.07 -6.61
N ALA A 159 -3.93 0.92 -6.09
CA ALA A 159 -4.96 0.06 -6.70
C ALA A 159 -5.31 0.54 -8.11
N ALA A 160 -5.45 1.86 -8.30
CA ALA A 160 -5.70 2.46 -9.61
C ALA A 160 -4.53 2.23 -10.58
N ALA A 161 -3.28 2.40 -10.13
CA ALA A 161 -2.10 2.15 -10.95
C ALA A 161 -2.02 0.68 -11.40
N LEU A 162 -2.27 -0.28 -10.51
CA LEU A 162 -2.33 -1.70 -10.83
C LEU A 162 -3.43 -2.02 -11.86
N LEU A 163 -4.63 -1.46 -11.67
CA LEU A 163 -5.74 -1.65 -12.60
C LEU A 163 -5.44 -1.07 -13.99
N LEU A 164 -4.87 0.15 -14.06
CA LEU A 164 -4.46 0.78 -15.31
C LEU A 164 -3.37 -0.02 -16.01
N TYR A 165 -2.39 -0.53 -15.25
CA TYR A 165 -1.34 -1.41 -15.78
C TYR A 165 -1.94 -2.71 -16.35
N GLN A 166 -2.85 -3.37 -15.63
CA GLN A 166 -3.54 -4.58 -16.10
C GLN A 166 -4.31 -4.35 -17.40
N ARG A 167 -4.80 -3.12 -17.59
CA ARG A 167 -5.53 -2.68 -18.79
C ARG A 167 -4.63 -2.13 -19.91
N ASP A 168 -3.32 -2.33 -19.81
CA ASP A 168 -2.34 -1.85 -20.81
C ASP A 168 -2.32 -0.32 -21.01
N ARG A 169 -2.76 0.45 -19.98
CA ARG A 169 -2.74 1.92 -19.94
C ARG A 169 -1.46 2.44 -19.28
N ASP A 170 -0.30 2.00 -19.77
CA ASP A 170 1.01 2.19 -19.11
C ASP A 170 1.35 3.64 -18.81
N GLY A 171 1.05 4.60 -19.71
CA GLY A 171 1.28 6.02 -19.45
C GLY A 171 0.48 6.53 -18.24
N TRP A 172 -0.81 6.22 -18.17
CA TRP A 172 -1.64 6.59 -17.02
C TRP A 172 -1.21 5.84 -15.75
N ALA A 173 -0.88 4.55 -15.87
CA ALA A 173 -0.39 3.76 -14.75
C ALA A 173 0.89 4.36 -14.14
N GLY A 174 1.83 4.82 -14.97
CA GLY A 174 3.06 5.46 -14.50
C GLY A 174 2.80 6.78 -13.77
N GLY A 175 1.94 7.64 -14.32
CA GLY A 175 1.58 8.91 -13.67
C GLY A 175 0.86 8.72 -12.34
N VAL A 176 -0.13 7.80 -12.29
CA VAL A 176 -0.85 7.48 -11.05
C VAL A 176 0.06 6.81 -10.03
N LEU A 177 0.99 5.95 -10.48
CA LEU A 177 2.01 5.36 -9.59
C LEU A 177 2.93 6.43 -8.99
N ALA A 178 3.31 7.45 -9.76
CA ALA A 178 4.07 8.57 -9.23
C ALA A 178 3.32 9.29 -8.11
N LEU A 179 2.03 9.60 -8.31
CA LEU A 179 1.19 10.18 -7.24
C LEU A 179 1.10 9.26 -6.02
N ALA A 180 0.97 7.94 -6.21
CA ALA A 180 0.94 6.96 -5.12
C ALA A 180 2.25 6.97 -4.33
N VAL A 181 3.41 6.94 -5.01
CA VAL A 181 4.75 6.99 -4.39
C VAL A 181 4.94 8.28 -3.60
N TRP A 182 4.48 9.40 -4.14
CA TRP A 182 4.62 10.71 -3.48
C TRP A 182 3.50 11.00 -2.47
N ALA A 183 2.53 10.09 -2.33
CA ALA A 183 1.64 10.02 -1.16
C ALA A 183 2.28 9.17 -0.04
N LYS A 184 2.88 8.02 -0.35
CA LYS A 184 3.62 7.14 0.56
C LYS A 184 4.64 6.33 -0.23
N LEU A 185 5.83 6.04 0.30
CA LEU A 185 6.90 5.42 -0.50
C LEU A 185 6.68 3.95 -0.87
N PHE A 186 5.83 3.19 -0.16
CA PHE A 186 5.68 1.75 -0.41
C PHE A 186 5.33 1.38 -1.86
N PRO A 187 4.54 2.17 -2.61
CA PRO A 187 4.24 1.85 -4.00
C PRO A 187 5.47 1.89 -4.93
N LEU A 188 6.58 2.47 -4.49
CA LEU A 188 7.84 2.46 -5.26
C LEU A 188 8.33 1.02 -5.53
N LEU A 189 8.02 0.08 -4.63
CA LEU A 189 8.34 -1.35 -4.82
C LEU A 189 7.60 -1.98 -6.01
N LEU A 190 6.52 -1.36 -6.48
CA LEU A 190 5.82 -1.80 -7.69
C LEU A 190 6.59 -1.46 -8.98
N LEU A 191 7.42 -0.40 -8.96
CA LEU A 191 8.14 0.05 -10.16
C LEU A 191 9.08 -1.05 -10.74
N PRO A 192 9.99 -1.68 -9.97
CA PRO A 192 10.82 -2.76 -10.50
C PRO A 192 9.99 -3.95 -11.00
N VAL A 193 8.85 -4.26 -10.38
CA VAL A 193 7.95 -5.34 -10.82
C VAL A 193 7.35 -5.04 -12.19
N ILE A 194 6.88 -3.81 -12.41
CA ILE A 194 6.34 -3.37 -13.72
C ILE A 194 7.44 -3.40 -14.78
N VAL A 195 8.64 -2.91 -14.44
CA VAL A 195 9.79 -2.96 -15.37
C VAL A 195 10.08 -4.40 -15.80
N LEU A 196 10.24 -5.31 -14.84
CA LEU A 196 10.48 -6.73 -15.11
C LEU A 196 9.38 -7.37 -15.96
N ALA A 197 8.12 -7.07 -15.67
CA ALA A 197 6.99 -7.61 -16.41
C ALA A 197 6.99 -7.12 -17.88
N ARG A 198 7.23 -5.82 -18.12
CA ARG A 198 7.28 -5.28 -19.50
C ARG A 198 8.51 -5.70 -20.27
N VAL A 199 9.66 -5.83 -19.60
CA VAL A 199 10.89 -6.41 -20.20
C VAL A 199 10.63 -7.86 -20.64
N ARG A 200 10.03 -8.68 -19.77
CA ARG A 200 9.66 -10.06 -20.08
C ARG A 200 8.69 -10.16 -21.27
N GLU A 201 7.72 -9.24 -21.36
CA GLU A 201 6.75 -9.16 -22.46
C GLU A 201 7.33 -8.49 -23.72
N ARG A 202 8.56 -7.98 -23.68
CA ARG A 202 9.22 -7.20 -24.75
C ARG A 202 8.42 -5.96 -25.17
N ARG A 203 7.68 -5.34 -24.25
CA ARG A 203 6.81 -4.20 -24.51
C ARG A 203 7.53 -2.87 -24.23
N TRP A 204 8.61 -2.61 -24.93
CA TRP A 204 9.52 -1.48 -24.70
C TRP A 204 8.85 -0.10 -24.80
N HIS A 205 7.97 0.11 -25.78
CA HIS A 205 7.23 1.37 -25.92
C HIS A 205 6.27 1.61 -24.75
N SER A 206 5.61 0.56 -24.26
CA SER A 206 4.76 0.63 -23.07
C SER A 206 5.57 0.99 -21.84
N LEU A 207 6.71 0.33 -21.65
CA LEU A 207 7.64 0.62 -20.58
C LEU A 207 8.13 2.06 -20.63
N GLY A 208 8.60 2.53 -21.80
CA GLY A 208 9.07 3.89 -21.98
C GLY A 208 8.02 4.94 -21.64
N ARG A 209 6.77 4.76 -22.11
CA ARG A 209 5.65 5.66 -21.78
C ARG A 209 5.34 5.68 -20.30
N GLY A 210 5.33 4.51 -19.65
CA GLY A 210 5.07 4.41 -18.21
C GLY A 210 6.15 5.11 -17.38
N LEU A 211 7.43 4.84 -17.69
CA LEU A 211 8.56 5.47 -17.00
C LEU A 211 8.61 6.98 -17.24
N LEU A 212 8.40 7.42 -18.48
CA LEU A 212 8.37 8.86 -18.80
C LEU A 212 7.28 9.57 -17.99
N SER A 213 6.08 9.02 -17.98
CA SER A 213 4.97 9.60 -17.22
C SER A 213 5.25 9.62 -15.73
N PHE A 214 5.82 8.54 -15.17
CA PHE A 214 6.25 8.48 -13.77
C PHE A 214 7.26 9.59 -13.45
N CYS A 215 8.29 9.74 -14.27
CA CYS A 215 9.33 10.76 -14.08
C CYS A 215 8.78 12.18 -14.21
N VAL A 216 7.95 12.44 -15.22
CA VAL A 216 7.36 13.77 -15.45
C VAL A 216 6.46 14.16 -14.30
N VAL A 217 5.53 13.30 -13.88
CA VAL A 217 4.64 13.60 -12.74
C VAL A 217 5.45 13.77 -11.46
N SER A 218 6.45 12.92 -11.20
CA SER A 218 7.34 13.07 -10.04
C SER A 218 8.07 14.41 -10.05
N ALA A 219 8.59 14.83 -11.19
CA ALA A 219 9.27 16.12 -11.35
C ALA A 219 8.32 17.29 -11.10
N VAL A 220 7.14 17.27 -11.72
CA VAL A 220 6.14 18.36 -11.62
C VAL A 220 5.71 18.59 -10.18
N ILE A 221 5.49 17.53 -9.40
CA ILE A 221 5.01 17.68 -8.01
C ILE A 221 6.13 17.96 -7.00
N ASN A 222 7.37 17.57 -7.28
CA ASN A 222 8.47 17.75 -6.33
C ASN A 222 9.31 19.00 -6.58
N ILE A 223 9.65 19.33 -7.84
CA ILE A 223 10.56 20.42 -8.16
C ILE A 223 10.12 21.76 -7.50
N PRO A 224 8.84 22.15 -7.50
CA PRO A 224 8.40 23.42 -6.89
C PRO A 224 8.68 23.54 -5.39
N VAL A 225 8.69 22.42 -4.67
CA VAL A 225 8.89 22.39 -3.20
C VAL A 225 10.27 21.88 -2.79
N MET A 226 11.01 21.26 -3.73
CA MET A 226 12.29 20.62 -3.48
C MET A 226 13.45 21.62 -3.40
N PHE A 227 13.41 22.66 -4.22
CA PHE A 227 14.53 23.59 -4.36
C PHE A 227 14.22 24.98 -3.85
N GLU A 228 15.25 25.64 -3.31
CA GLU A 228 15.24 27.06 -2.96
C GLU A 228 16.54 27.73 -3.44
N ARG A 229 16.53 29.06 -3.58
CA ARG A 229 17.75 29.80 -3.89
C ARG A 229 18.68 29.80 -2.69
N ALA A 230 19.96 29.54 -2.94
CA ALA A 230 20.99 29.63 -1.92
C ALA A 230 21.12 31.07 -1.40
N ALA A 231 21.23 31.26 -0.08
CA ALA A 231 21.36 32.59 0.55
C ALA A 231 22.55 33.41 0.05
N ALA A 232 23.62 32.74 -0.38
CA ALA A 232 24.87 33.38 -0.90
C ALA A 232 24.80 33.73 -2.40
N GLY A 233 23.64 33.72 -3.05
CA GLY A 233 23.49 34.14 -4.45
C GLY A 233 24.01 33.19 -5.53
N GLY A 234 24.35 31.97 -5.18
CA GLY A 234 24.96 30.98 -6.06
C GLY A 234 24.10 29.73 -6.30
N GLY A 235 23.06 29.79 -7.15
CA GLY A 235 22.35 28.59 -7.59
C GLY A 235 21.21 28.12 -6.67
N PHE A 236 20.81 26.84 -6.84
CA PHE A 236 19.72 26.21 -6.08
C PHE A 236 20.27 25.15 -5.10
N VAL A 237 19.66 25.05 -3.93
CA VAL A 237 19.92 24.03 -2.91
C VAL A 237 18.64 23.26 -2.61
N VAL A 238 18.81 22.02 -2.14
CA VAL A 238 17.67 21.20 -1.71
C VAL A 238 17.12 21.79 -0.41
N ARG A 239 15.82 22.06 -0.41
CA ARG A 239 15.11 22.63 0.73
C ARG A 239 15.12 21.66 1.93
N PRO A 240 15.58 22.09 3.11
CA PRO A 240 15.62 21.25 4.31
C PRO A 240 14.23 20.71 4.70
N GLY A 241 13.15 21.47 4.46
CA GLY A 241 11.78 21.06 4.72
C GLY A 241 11.37 19.84 3.89
N TRP A 242 11.77 19.79 2.61
CA TRP A 242 11.52 18.65 1.72
C TRP A 242 12.42 17.45 2.09
N ALA A 243 13.69 17.67 2.37
CA ALA A 243 14.64 16.63 2.77
C ALA A 243 14.30 15.99 4.12
N TRP A 244 13.51 16.67 4.94
CA TRP A 244 13.16 16.21 6.30
C TRP A 244 12.45 14.86 6.30
N PHE A 245 11.59 14.58 5.34
CA PHE A 245 10.95 13.29 5.21
C PHE A 245 11.96 12.12 5.23
N TYR A 246 13.06 12.23 4.50
CA TYR A 246 14.10 11.20 4.44
C TYR A 246 14.92 11.13 5.72
N THR A 247 15.40 12.26 6.20
CA THR A 247 16.24 12.32 7.42
C THR A 247 15.46 11.92 8.68
N PHE A 248 14.16 12.23 8.75
CA PHE A 248 13.30 11.79 9.83
C PHE A 248 13.14 10.26 9.83
N ASN A 249 12.79 9.66 8.68
CA ASN A 249 12.60 8.21 8.59
C ASN A 249 13.91 7.44 8.78
N GLU A 250 15.04 7.98 8.31
CA GLU A 250 16.36 7.40 8.55
C GLU A 250 16.67 7.28 10.05
N ARG A 251 16.32 8.30 10.85
CA ARG A 251 16.63 8.39 12.28
C ARG A 251 15.59 7.76 13.20
N ARG A 252 14.43 7.35 12.69
CA ARG A 252 13.39 6.69 13.52
C ARG A 252 13.94 5.41 14.14
N ARG A 253 13.56 5.20 15.42
CA ARG A 253 13.83 3.95 16.14
C ARG A 253 12.88 2.85 15.69
N ASP A 254 13.23 1.60 16.00
CA ASP A 254 12.38 0.44 15.78
C ASP A 254 11.02 0.56 16.50
N MET A 255 9.97 0.07 15.83
CA MET A 255 8.62 0.06 16.37
C MET A 255 7.76 -1.04 15.71
N GLY A 256 7.21 -1.93 16.51
CA GLY A 256 6.13 -2.83 16.11
C GLY A 256 6.49 -4.01 15.23
N GLY A 257 7.77 -4.18 14.83
CA GLY A 257 8.21 -5.21 13.91
C GLY A 257 9.16 -6.24 14.52
N LEU A 258 9.91 -6.91 13.65
CA LEU A 258 10.86 -7.97 13.98
C LEU A 258 11.82 -7.60 15.11
N TYR A 259 12.32 -6.38 15.11
CA TYR A 259 13.27 -5.88 16.13
C TYR A 259 12.61 -5.80 17.52
N TRP A 260 11.34 -5.46 17.58
CA TRP A 260 10.57 -5.49 18.81
C TRP A 260 10.35 -6.90 19.34
N PHE A 261 10.11 -7.86 18.44
CA PHE A 261 9.94 -9.26 18.83
C PHE A 261 11.21 -9.77 19.54
N PHE A 262 12.37 -9.58 18.94
CA PHE A 262 13.63 -10.02 19.56
C PHE A 262 14.02 -9.19 20.81
N GLY A 263 13.60 -7.95 20.93
CA GLY A 263 13.75 -7.12 22.12
C GLY A 263 15.17 -6.74 22.56
N TRP A 264 16.18 -7.48 22.14
CA TRP A 264 17.61 -7.29 22.38
C TRP A 264 18.35 -6.78 21.12
N LEU A 265 17.73 -6.85 19.97
CA LEU A 265 18.20 -6.25 18.74
C LEU A 265 17.78 -4.77 18.74
N HIS A 266 18.65 -3.91 19.26
CA HIS A 266 18.52 -2.45 19.11
C HIS A 266 19.63 -1.92 18.20
N PRO A 267 19.63 -2.26 16.89
CA PRO A 267 20.68 -1.82 15.99
C PRO A 267 20.62 -0.31 15.82
N LYS A 268 21.78 0.31 15.68
CA LYS A 268 21.87 1.74 15.33
C LYS A 268 21.11 1.97 14.02
N ALA A 269 20.26 2.98 13.98
CA ALA A 269 19.36 3.23 12.86
C ALA A 269 20.04 3.23 11.46
N PRO A 270 21.24 3.81 11.24
CA PRO A 270 21.92 3.77 9.95
C PRO A 270 22.35 2.37 9.48
N GLU A 271 22.76 1.51 10.40
CA GLU A 271 23.18 0.12 10.09
C GLU A 271 21.99 -0.72 9.67
N VAL A 272 20.87 -0.58 10.38
CA VAL A 272 19.61 -1.24 10.03
C VAL A 272 19.10 -0.77 8.69
N ASN A 273 19.13 0.52 8.41
CA ASN A 273 18.69 1.06 7.13
C ASN A 273 19.49 0.49 5.95
N ARG A 274 20.83 0.34 6.12
CA ARG A 274 21.70 -0.32 5.12
C ARG A 274 21.33 -1.79 4.93
N LEU A 275 21.15 -2.52 6.03
CA LEU A 275 20.73 -3.92 6.00
C LEU A 275 19.38 -4.07 5.28
N ILE A 276 18.38 -3.26 5.63
CA ILE A 276 17.06 -3.26 4.99
C ILE A 276 17.21 -3.01 3.49
N ALA A 277 18.00 -2.01 3.08
CA ALA A 277 18.23 -1.71 1.66
C ALA A 277 18.83 -2.91 0.90
N VAL A 278 19.82 -3.59 1.50
CA VAL A 278 20.42 -4.81 0.91
C VAL A 278 19.37 -5.93 0.82
N LEU A 279 18.61 -6.18 1.88
CA LEU A 279 17.58 -7.22 1.89
C LEU A 279 16.47 -6.96 0.87
N ILE A 280 16.10 -5.69 0.64
CA ILE A 280 15.14 -5.31 -0.41
C ILE A 280 15.75 -5.52 -1.79
N ALA A 281 17.01 -5.13 -2.01
CA ALA A 281 17.68 -5.36 -3.28
C ALA A 281 17.76 -6.86 -3.63
N LEU A 282 18.11 -7.69 -2.65
CA LEU A 282 18.13 -9.16 -2.82
C LEU A 282 16.71 -9.70 -3.11
N ALA A 283 15.67 -9.19 -2.45
CA ALA A 283 14.30 -9.59 -2.72
C ALA A 283 13.85 -9.19 -4.13
N ILE A 284 14.23 -8.00 -4.63
CA ILE A 284 13.95 -7.59 -6.01
C ILE A 284 14.60 -8.55 -7.00
N VAL A 285 15.85 -8.95 -6.75
CA VAL A 285 16.56 -9.95 -7.59
C VAL A 285 15.83 -11.29 -7.51
N ALA A 286 15.48 -11.79 -6.32
CA ALA A 286 14.79 -13.07 -6.14
C ALA A 286 13.42 -13.09 -6.84
N VAL A 287 12.62 -12.04 -6.67
CA VAL A 287 11.33 -11.88 -7.37
C VAL A 287 11.55 -11.77 -8.88
N GLY A 288 12.57 -11.05 -9.33
CA GLY A 288 12.96 -10.95 -10.74
C GLY A 288 13.30 -12.31 -11.33
N VAL A 289 14.12 -13.10 -10.64
CA VAL A 289 14.45 -14.49 -11.03
C VAL A 289 13.18 -15.33 -11.10
N ALA A 290 12.32 -15.29 -10.06
CA ALA A 290 11.06 -16.03 -10.04
C ALA A 290 10.12 -15.65 -11.20
N MET A 291 10.01 -14.35 -11.51
CA MET A 291 9.22 -13.86 -12.64
C MET A 291 9.79 -14.24 -14.00
N LEU A 292 11.10 -14.27 -14.17
CA LEU A 292 11.77 -14.55 -15.45
C LEU A 292 11.84 -16.06 -15.73
N HIS A 293 12.08 -16.89 -14.70
CA HIS A 293 12.20 -18.35 -14.81
C HIS A 293 10.87 -19.08 -14.61
N GLY A 294 9.90 -18.45 -13.97
CA GLY A 294 8.52 -18.97 -13.91
C GLY A 294 7.97 -19.22 -15.31
N SER A 295 7.00 -20.13 -15.45
CA SER A 295 6.47 -20.57 -16.74
C SER A 295 6.30 -19.41 -17.74
N ARG A 296 7.06 -19.44 -18.84
CA ARG A 296 6.98 -18.45 -19.93
C ARG A 296 5.59 -18.37 -20.59
N ARG A 297 4.71 -19.34 -20.31
CA ARG A 297 3.35 -19.42 -20.84
C ARG A 297 2.35 -18.52 -20.12
N VAL A 298 2.70 -18.01 -18.92
CA VAL A 298 1.82 -17.11 -18.16
C VAL A 298 2.15 -15.65 -18.50
N ARG A 299 1.12 -14.83 -18.72
CA ARG A 299 1.31 -13.39 -18.91
C ARG A 299 1.96 -12.76 -17.70
N ALA A 300 2.99 -11.96 -17.91
CA ALA A 300 3.68 -11.27 -16.82
C ALA A 300 2.74 -10.32 -16.06
N SER A 301 1.74 -9.74 -16.72
CA SER A 301 0.76 -8.85 -16.09
C SER A 301 -0.04 -9.52 -14.96
N THR A 302 -0.29 -10.85 -15.03
CA THR A 302 -1.00 -11.57 -13.96
C THR A 302 -0.10 -11.86 -12.74
N LEU A 303 1.21 -11.72 -12.90
CA LEU A 303 2.19 -11.95 -11.83
C LEU A 303 2.55 -10.68 -11.07
N VAL A 304 2.10 -9.50 -11.55
CA VAL A 304 2.50 -8.21 -10.97
C VAL A 304 1.99 -8.04 -9.54
N ALA A 305 0.72 -8.31 -9.26
CA ALA A 305 0.20 -8.17 -7.91
C ALA A 305 0.84 -9.17 -6.92
N PRO A 306 0.98 -10.48 -7.24
CA PRO A 306 1.73 -11.41 -6.38
C PRO A 306 3.20 -11.03 -6.18
N ALA A 307 3.89 -10.55 -7.21
CA ALA A 307 5.28 -10.11 -7.11
C ALA A 307 5.42 -8.87 -6.22
N PHE A 308 4.52 -7.92 -6.38
CA PHE A 308 4.48 -6.74 -5.51
C PHE A 308 4.13 -7.11 -4.07
N LEU A 309 3.19 -8.05 -3.84
CA LEU A 309 2.88 -8.57 -2.51
C LEU A 309 4.11 -9.19 -1.85
N ALA A 310 4.89 -10.00 -2.60
CA ALA A 310 6.12 -10.60 -2.08
C ALA A 310 7.13 -9.53 -1.63
N LEU A 311 7.36 -8.51 -2.46
CA LEU A 311 8.28 -7.41 -2.13
C LEU A 311 7.77 -6.56 -0.98
N LEU A 312 6.47 -6.23 -0.96
CA LEU A 312 5.90 -5.40 0.09
C LEU A 312 5.88 -6.13 1.44
N ALA A 313 5.43 -7.40 1.48
CA ALA A 313 5.42 -8.18 2.71
C ALA A 313 6.84 -8.40 3.24
N TRP A 314 7.82 -8.65 2.36
CA TRP A 314 9.23 -8.72 2.73
C TRP A 314 9.77 -7.39 3.25
N PHE A 315 9.44 -6.27 2.59
CA PHE A 315 9.80 -4.94 3.08
C PHE A 315 9.24 -4.68 4.48
N VAL A 316 7.95 -4.96 4.70
CA VAL A 316 7.31 -4.75 6.01
C VAL A 316 7.95 -5.64 7.06
N PHE A 317 8.25 -6.93 6.74
CA PHE A 317 8.92 -7.87 7.62
C PHE A 317 10.32 -7.41 8.02
N THR A 318 11.12 -6.93 7.08
CA THR A 318 12.51 -6.53 7.34
C THR A 318 12.65 -5.09 7.82
N ASN A 319 11.58 -4.29 7.73
CA ASN A 319 11.62 -2.88 8.11
C ASN A 319 11.70 -2.72 9.64
N LYS A 320 12.46 -1.73 10.09
CA LYS A 320 12.57 -1.39 11.51
C LYS A 320 11.26 -0.86 12.12
N ILE A 321 10.32 -0.45 11.28
CA ILE A 321 9.01 0.07 11.69
C ILE A 321 7.93 -0.75 11.01
N TYR A 322 7.04 -1.30 11.82
CA TYR A 322 5.81 -1.91 11.36
C TYR A 322 4.62 -1.24 12.08
N SER A 323 4.26 -0.07 11.60
CA SER A 323 3.07 0.64 12.10
C SER A 323 1.79 -0.13 11.81
N PRO A 324 0.72 -0.02 12.65
CA PRO A 324 -0.53 -0.76 12.45
C PRO A 324 -1.11 -0.62 11.03
N GLN A 325 -1.14 0.60 10.48
CA GLN A 325 -1.70 0.87 9.16
C GLN A 325 -0.98 0.17 7.97
N PHE A 326 0.22 -0.37 8.17
CA PHE A 326 0.91 -1.13 7.11
C PHE A 326 0.21 -2.45 6.79
N GLY A 327 -0.59 -2.98 7.74
CA GLY A 327 -1.43 -4.13 7.50
C GLY A 327 -2.42 -3.92 6.36
N LEU A 328 -2.99 -2.73 6.25
CA LEU A 328 -3.93 -2.40 5.17
C LEU A 328 -3.28 -2.43 3.78
N TRP A 329 -1.97 -2.12 3.67
CA TRP A 329 -1.22 -2.26 2.40
C TRP A 329 -1.14 -3.73 1.95
N VAL A 330 -0.90 -4.63 2.92
CA VAL A 330 -0.81 -6.06 2.66
C VAL A 330 -2.19 -6.64 2.32
N VAL A 331 -3.25 -6.23 3.03
CA VAL A 331 -4.63 -6.67 2.76
C VAL A 331 -5.09 -6.27 1.36
N LEU A 332 -4.77 -5.05 0.89
CA LEU A 332 -5.01 -4.65 -0.49
C LEU A 332 -4.40 -5.67 -1.47
N LEU A 333 -3.12 -6.00 -1.28
CA LEU A 333 -2.42 -6.87 -2.21
C LEU A 333 -2.80 -8.35 -2.07
N LEU A 334 -3.19 -8.82 -0.89
CA LEU A 334 -3.79 -10.15 -0.71
C LEU A 334 -5.06 -10.29 -1.56
N ALA A 335 -5.93 -9.26 -1.53
CA ALA A 335 -7.12 -9.22 -2.36
C ALA A 335 -6.78 -9.19 -3.87
N MET A 336 -5.85 -8.32 -4.29
CA MET A 336 -5.50 -8.15 -5.71
C MET A 336 -4.63 -9.30 -6.28
N SER A 337 -3.92 -10.04 -5.43
CA SER A 337 -3.10 -11.20 -5.84
C SER A 337 -3.89 -12.50 -5.96
N GLY A 338 -5.17 -12.50 -5.62
CA GLY A 338 -5.98 -13.72 -5.58
C GLY A 338 -5.51 -14.69 -4.50
N ALA A 339 -5.06 -14.19 -3.35
CA ALA A 339 -4.60 -15.02 -2.24
C ALA A 339 -5.67 -16.00 -1.76
N PRO A 340 -5.30 -17.20 -1.27
CA PRO A 340 -6.27 -18.12 -0.69
C PRO A 340 -6.92 -17.48 0.54
N LEU A 341 -8.22 -17.74 0.69
CA LEU A 341 -9.04 -17.08 1.70
C LEU A 341 -8.51 -17.32 3.13
N TRP A 342 -8.01 -18.53 3.41
CA TRP A 342 -7.43 -18.85 4.72
C TRP A 342 -6.24 -17.94 5.07
N LEU A 343 -5.33 -17.66 4.11
CA LEU A 343 -4.18 -16.79 4.34
C LEU A 343 -4.63 -15.34 4.57
N ALA A 344 -5.56 -14.86 3.75
CA ALA A 344 -6.10 -13.52 3.88
C ALA A 344 -6.84 -13.31 5.21
N ILE A 345 -7.68 -14.26 5.62
CA ILE A 345 -8.38 -14.22 6.91
C ILE A 345 -7.38 -14.27 8.07
N THR A 346 -6.41 -15.19 8.04
CA THR A 346 -5.38 -15.29 9.09
C THR A 346 -4.64 -13.97 9.23
N PHE A 347 -4.22 -13.35 8.12
CA PHE A 347 -3.54 -12.06 8.14
C PHE A 347 -4.43 -10.98 8.76
N VAL A 348 -5.68 -10.84 8.29
CA VAL A 348 -6.63 -9.82 8.78
C VAL A 348 -6.91 -9.99 10.27
N VAL A 349 -7.11 -11.23 10.75
CA VAL A 349 -7.38 -11.51 12.17
C VAL A 349 -6.18 -11.15 13.03
N VAL A 350 -4.99 -11.60 12.65
CA VAL A 350 -3.76 -11.34 13.41
C VAL A 350 -3.43 -9.85 13.42
N ASP A 351 -3.55 -9.16 12.29
CA ASP A 351 -3.25 -7.74 12.20
C ASP A 351 -4.27 -6.88 12.98
N THR A 352 -5.57 -7.25 12.92
CA THR A 352 -6.62 -6.63 13.75
C THR A 352 -6.35 -6.84 15.25
N ALA A 353 -5.98 -8.05 15.66
CA ALA A 353 -5.63 -8.35 17.05
C ALA A 353 -4.42 -7.54 17.51
N TYR A 354 -3.39 -7.45 16.66
CA TYR A 354 -2.20 -6.66 16.95
C TYR A 354 -2.50 -5.16 17.09
N TYR A 355 -3.42 -4.62 16.27
CA TYR A 355 -3.89 -3.24 16.43
C TYR A 355 -4.39 -3.00 17.87
N TRP A 356 -5.33 -3.82 18.34
CA TRP A 356 -5.89 -3.67 19.69
C TRP A 356 -4.85 -3.90 20.79
N VAL A 357 -4.01 -4.93 20.66
CA VAL A 357 -2.93 -5.18 21.60
C VAL A 357 -2.00 -3.98 21.71
N SER A 358 -1.65 -3.34 20.58
CA SER A 358 -0.77 -2.18 20.57
C SER A 358 -1.39 -0.98 21.27
N PHE A 359 -2.66 -0.66 20.99
CA PHE A 359 -3.32 0.52 21.58
C PHE A 359 -3.74 0.31 23.03
N LEU A 360 -4.08 -0.92 23.44
CA LEU A 360 -4.30 -1.25 24.85
C LEU A 360 -3.02 -1.11 25.68
N GLY A 361 -1.86 -1.28 25.06
CA GLY A 361 -0.57 -1.08 25.70
C GLY A 361 -0.36 0.32 26.28
N PHE A 362 -1.01 1.35 25.74
CA PHE A 362 -0.95 2.70 26.30
C PHE A 362 -1.66 2.86 27.66
N LEU A 363 -2.59 1.95 27.98
CA LEU A 363 -3.29 1.95 29.29
C LEU A 363 -2.50 1.25 30.39
N THR A 364 -1.43 0.55 30.05
CA THR A 364 -0.69 -0.29 30.99
C THR A 364 0.62 0.37 31.39
N SER A 365 1.14 0.03 32.57
CA SER A 365 2.42 0.53 33.07
C SER A 365 3.66 0.08 32.24
N GLY A 366 3.47 -0.67 31.18
CA GLY A 366 4.49 -1.05 30.19
C GLY A 366 5.43 -2.18 30.59
N HIS A 367 5.84 -2.29 31.84
CA HIS A 367 6.90 -3.23 32.27
C HIS A 367 6.53 -4.72 32.08
N TRP A 368 5.31 -5.11 32.37
CA TRP A 368 4.82 -6.48 32.15
C TRP A 368 4.21 -6.68 30.77
N TYR A 369 3.39 -5.72 30.33
CA TYR A 369 2.57 -5.86 29.12
C TYR A 369 3.43 -5.92 27.85
N PHE A 370 4.45 -5.08 27.78
CA PHE A 370 5.30 -5.02 26.60
C PHE A 370 6.01 -6.35 26.31
N PRO A 371 6.79 -6.96 27.24
CA PRO A 371 7.50 -8.20 26.96
C PRO A 371 6.58 -9.42 26.83
N ASN A 372 5.44 -9.44 27.55
CA ASN A 372 4.60 -10.64 27.66
C ASN A 372 3.40 -10.67 26.71
N VAL A 373 3.00 -9.52 26.15
CA VAL A 373 1.84 -9.42 25.26
C VAL A 373 2.24 -8.83 23.89
N ILE A 374 2.84 -7.62 23.87
CA ILE A 374 3.15 -6.95 22.59
C ILE A 374 4.20 -7.71 21.79
N ARG A 375 5.31 -8.17 22.43
CA ARG A 375 6.37 -8.90 21.73
C ARG A 375 5.89 -10.21 21.11
N PRO A 376 5.21 -11.11 21.83
CA PRO A 376 4.66 -12.33 21.24
C PRO A 376 3.66 -12.02 20.11
N ALA A 377 2.78 -11.03 20.28
CA ALA A 377 1.84 -10.61 19.25
C ALA A 377 2.55 -10.10 17.98
N ALA A 378 3.64 -9.32 18.14
CA ALA A 378 4.49 -8.91 17.02
C ALA A 378 5.11 -10.14 16.32
N GLY A 379 5.62 -11.12 17.08
CA GLY A 379 6.17 -12.35 16.52
C GLY A 379 5.17 -13.17 15.70
N VAL A 380 3.92 -13.29 16.16
CA VAL A 380 2.84 -13.94 15.40
C VAL A 380 2.55 -13.18 14.11
N ARG A 381 2.49 -11.84 14.18
CA ARG A 381 2.28 -10.97 13.01
C ARG A 381 3.39 -11.15 11.96
N GLU A 382 4.64 -11.19 12.40
CA GLU A 382 5.80 -11.44 11.54
C GLU A 382 5.79 -12.84 10.90
N ALA A 383 5.37 -13.87 11.63
CA ALA A 383 5.24 -15.23 11.09
C ALA A 383 4.20 -15.30 9.96
N VAL A 384 3.08 -14.58 10.09
CA VAL A 384 2.05 -14.52 9.04
C VAL A 384 2.54 -13.72 7.82
N LEU A 385 3.37 -12.68 8.03
CA LEU A 385 4.04 -11.99 6.91
C LEU A 385 4.97 -12.92 6.14
N LEU A 386 5.79 -13.71 6.84
CA LEU A 386 6.66 -14.70 6.19
C LEU A 386 5.86 -15.75 5.42
N ALA A 387 4.76 -16.25 5.98
CA ALA A 387 3.85 -17.14 5.27
C ALA A 387 3.27 -16.48 3.99
N THR A 388 2.97 -15.18 4.06
CA THR A 388 2.50 -14.39 2.91
C THR A 388 3.58 -14.27 1.83
N VAL A 389 4.83 -13.98 2.21
CA VAL A 389 5.98 -13.96 1.31
C VAL A 389 6.17 -15.32 0.64
N ALA A 390 6.21 -16.39 1.44
CA ALA A 390 6.39 -17.76 0.95
C ALA A 390 5.30 -18.14 -0.07
N TRP A 391 4.03 -17.85 0.25
CA TRP A 391 2.91 -18.08 -0.67
C TRP A 391 3.09 -17.29 -1.97
N ALA A 392 3.41 -16.01 -1.89
CA ALA A 392 3.54 -15.15 -3.07
C ALA A 392 4.68 -15.63 -3.99
N ILE A 393 5.84 -16.00 -3.42
CA ILE A 393 6.96 -16.58 -4.19
C ILE A 393 6.58 -17.93 -4.81
N GLN A 394 5.89 -18.83 -4.08
CA GLN A 394 5.39 -20.09 -4.64
C GLN A 394 4.40 -19.84 -5.80
N ARG A 395 3.54 -18.82 -5.67
CA ARG A 395 2.61 -18.43 -6.74
C ARG A 395 3.33 -17.99 -8.00
N LEU A 396 4.44 -17.26 -7.87
CA LEU A 396 5.28 -16.85 -9.00
C LEU A 396 5.96 -18.05 -9.65
N ALA A 397 6.49 -18.98 -8.85
CA ALA A 397 7.21 -20.16 -9.33
C ALA A 397 6.29 -21.20 -10.00
N ARG A 398 5.05 -21.35 -9.50
CA ARG A 398 4.07 -22.37 -9.95
C ARG A 398 3.08 -21.84 -10.97
N ALA A 399 3.27 -20.66 -11.53
CA ALA A 399 2.34 -20.12 -12.51
C ALA A 399 2.12 -21.13 -13.66
N ALA A 400 0.95 -21.78 -13.66
CA ALA A 400 0.63 -22.86 -14.59
C ALA A 400 0.63 -22.38 -16.05
N PRO A 401 0.97 -23.25 -17.04
CA PRO A 401 0.79 -22.93 -18.43
C PRO A 401 -0.71 -22.63 -18.71
N PRO A 402 -1.02 -21.74 -19.67
CA PRO A 402 -2.40 -21.58 -20.11
C PRO A 402 -2.94 -22.93 -20.62
N PRO A 403 -4.23 -23.23 -20.45
CA PRO A 403 -4.83 -24.41 -21.03
C PRO A 403 -4.52 -24.41 -22.54
N GLU A 404 -4.16 -25.58 -23.06
CA GLU A 404 -3.99 -25.73 -24.50
C GLU A 404 -5.26 -25.23 -25.23
N PRO A 405 -5.12 -24.44 -26.29
CA PRO A 405 -6.28 -24.04 -27.04
C PRO A 405 -7.01 -25.32 -27.47
N ALA A 406 -8.31 -25.37 -27.19
CA ALA A 406 -9.15 -26.49 -27.64
C ALA A 406 -8.84 -26.76 -29.11
N PRO A 407 -8.66 -28.03 -29.51
CA PRO A 407 -8.37 -28.37 -30.89
C PRO A 407 -9.40 -27.68 -31.78
N SER A 408 -8.92 -27.00 -32.81
CA SER A 408 -9.80 -26.25 -33.69
C SER A 408 -10.81 -27.24 -34.32
N PRO A 409 -12.08 -26.88 -34.44
CA PRO A 409 -13.11 -27.80 -35.00
C PRO A 409 -12.77 -28.39 -36.39
N GLY A 410 -11.74 -27.82 -37.06
CA GLY A 410 -11.21 -28.32 -38.33
C GLY A 410 -10.20 -29.46 -38.18
N SER A 411 -9.49 -29.59 -37.05
CA SER A 411 -8.49 -30.66 -36.90
C SER A 411 -9.13 -32.03 -36.61
N GLU A 412 -10.29 -32.07 -35.97
CA GLU A 412 -11.07 -33.33 -35.83
C GLU A 412 -11.67 -33.83 -37.13
N ARG A 413 -12.02 -32.93 -38.06
CA ARG A 413 -12.51 -33.34 -39.40
C ARG A 413 -11.40 -33.92 -40.27
N LEU A 414 -10.18 -33.34 -40.22
CA LEU A 414 -9.05 -33.91 -40.99
C LEU A 414 -8.62 -35.29 -40.45
N GLY A 415 -8.61 -35.50 -39.16
CA GLY A 415 -8.28 -36.79 -38.54
C GLY A 415 -9.31 -37.89 -38.90
N ARG A 416 -10.61 -37.56 -38.99
CA ARG A 416 -11.66 -38.50 -39.39
C ARG A 416 -11.64 -38.78 -40.91
N THR A 417 -11.27 -37.79 -41.73
CA THR A 417 -11.20 -37.96 -43.20
C THR A 417 -10.00 -38.84 -43.61
N LEU A 418 -8.88 -38.75 -42.90
CA LEU A 418 -7.70 -39.59 -43.14
C LEU A 418 -7.86 -41.04 -42.64
N ALA A 419 -8.69 -41.26 -41.60
CA ALA A 419 -9.00 -42.61 -41.08
C ALA A 419 -10.06 -43.34 -41.89
N ALA A 420 -10.77 -42.68 -42.80
CA ALA A 420 -11.85 -43.24 -43.63
C ALA A 420 -11.43 -43.53 -45.11
N ALA A 421 -10.13 -43.40 -45.42
CA ALA A 421 -9.67 -43.79 -46.77
C ALA A 421 -9.64 -45.31 -46.90
N PRO A 422 -10.44 -45.95 -47.83
CA PRO A 422 -10.39 -47.37 -48.00
C PRO A 422 -9.05 -47.81 -48.62
N SER A 423 -8.44 -48.83 -48.04
CA SER A 423 -7.28 -49.50 -48.58
C SER A 423 -7.70 -50.07 -49.94
N ALA A 424 -7.18 -49.53 -51.03
CA ALA A 424 -7.37 -50.06 -52.36
C ALA A 424 -6.70 -51.43 -52.46
N PRO A 425 -7.28 -52.36 -53.34
CA PRO A 425 -6.89 -53.76 -53.46
C PRO A 425 -5.51 -53.96 -54.09
#